data_cd5989836dc8420522ca851fb3a6777f
#
_entry.id   cd5989836dc8420522ca851fb3a6777f
#
_cell.length_a   1.000
_cell.length_b   1.000
_cell.length_c   1.000
_cell.angle_alpha   90.00
_cell.angle_beta   90.00
_cell.angle_gamma   90.00
#
_symmetry.space_group_name_H-M   'P 1'
#
loop_
_entity.id
_entity.type
_entity.pdbx_description
1 polymer ?
#
loop_
_entity_poly.entity_id
_entity_poly.type
_entity_poly.pdbx_seq_one_letter_code
_entity_poly.pdbx_strand_id
1 'polypeptide(L)'
;AMGYVPYWMDLNSYEDTTCTKVIRAQNDLYSLGSRLSQKSRLFNRFVWEPMNYEGFRKLSYNASDQKNAELMAAVFANVPKEIPVIATHVWPAQAAVHAGMKRVINAVPDNWPMALHLSEGSIHTVQTRFAYQGYRILNGMDKNKVLNPMPKDSLVYTGHYIDHELVQGIEEDCAARRARKMQKKPMRFLLTIGGAGAQKEIFAEIIRYLIPHIRDGRAALYVNVGDYKNVWEQLKAEIP
;
A
#
# COMPACT_ATOMS: atom_id res chain seq x y z
N ALA A 1 -6.73 -25.08 -0.15
CA ALA A 1 -7.83 -24.11 -0.30
C ALA A 1 -8.85 -24.36 0.81
N MET A 2 -9.26 -23.30 1.50
CA MET A 2 -10.18 -23.40 2.67
C MET A 2 -11.66 -23.52 2.26
N GLY A 3 -11.97 -23.90 1.02
CA GLY A 3 -13.35 -24.08 0.52
C GLY A 3 -14.13 -22.78 0.24
N TYR A 4 -13.48 -21.62 0.30
CA TYR A 4 -14.09 -20.34 -0.09
C TYR A 4 -13.83 -20.05 -1.56
N VAL A 5 -14.84 -19.51 -2.24
CA VAL A 5 -14.72 -18.96 -3.59
C VAL A 5 -14.64 -17.46 -3.45
N PRO A 6 -13.49 -16.82 -3.76
CA PRO A 6 -13.37 -15.37 -3.67
C PRO A 6 -14.13 -14.72 -4.82
N TYR A 7 -14.86 -13.65 -4.51
CA TYR A 7 -15.43 -12.74 -5.48
C TYR A 7 -14.62 -11.44 -5.45
N TRP A 8 -13.99 -11.11 -6.58
CA TRP A 8 -13.20 -9.89 -6.70
C TRP A 8 -14.10 -8.70 -7.04
N MET A 9 -14.01 -7.65 -6.23
CA MET A 9 -14.75 -6.41 -6.42
C MET A 9 -13.76 -5.24 -6.49
N ASP A 10 -13.59 -4.68 -7.68
CA ASP A 10 -12.81 -3.46 -7.87
C ASP A 10 -13.76 -2.26 -7.96
N LEU A 11 -13.74 -1.41 -6.94
CA LEU A 11 -14.59 -0.23 -6.86
C LEU A 11 -14.28 0.82 -7.94
N ASN A 12 -13.06 0.80 -8.51
CA ASN A 12 -12.71 1.70 -9.62
C ASN A 12 -13.28 1.24 -10.96
N SER A 13 -13.54 -0.05 -11.09
CA SER A 13 -14.04 -0.69 -12.31
C SER A 13 -15.55 -0.94 -12.26
N TYR A 14 -16.19 -0.62 -11.15
CA TYR A 14 -17.65 -0.71 -11.03
C TYR A 14 -18.31 0.30 -11.98
N GLU A 15 -19.58 0.05 -12.33
CA GLU A 15 -20.34 0.88 -13.27
C GLU A 15 -20.12 2.39 -13.05
N ASP A 16 -20.32 3.20 -14.09
CA ASP A 16 -20.10 4.65 -14.06
C ASP A 16 -21.15 5.38 -13.19
N THR A 17 -21.06 5.13 -11.89
CA THR A 17 -21.91 5.69 -10.85
C THR A 17 -21.30 6.96 -10.25
N THR A 18 -22.09 7.73 -9.52
CA THR A 18 -21.58 8.88 -8.74
C THR A 18 -20.47 8.44 -7.77
N CYS A 19 -20.61 7.25 -7.19
CA CYS A 19 -19.61 6.67 -6.30
C CYS A 19 -18.26 6.49 -7.00
N THR A 20 -18.22 5.82 -8.15
CA THR A 20 -16.98 5.60 -8.91
C THR A 20 -16.35 6.91 -9.37
N LYS A 21 -17.14 7.90 -9.76
CA LYS A 21 -16.65 9.25 -10.12
C LYS A 21 -15.95 9.93 -8.94
N VAL A 22 -16.56 9.86 -7.75
CA VAL A 22 -15.98 10.45 -6.52
C VAL A 22 -14.68 9.72 -6.14
N ILE A 23 -14.64 8.39 -6.19
CA ILE A 23 -13.44 7.60 -5.88
C ILE A 23 -12.32 7.96 -6.85
N ARG A 24 -12.58 7.97 -8.16
CA ARG A 24 -11.59 8.34 -9.17
C ARG A 24 -11.06 9.76 -8.96
N ALA A 25 -11.96 10.73 -8.73
CA ALA A 25 -11.56 12.11 -8.47
C ALA A 25 -10.68 12.25 -7.22
N GLN A 26 -10.97 11.52 -6.14
CA GLN A 26 -10.16 11.50 -4.93
C GLN A 26 -8.79 10.85 -5.16
N ASN A 27 -8.73 9.74 -5.88
CA ASN A 27 -7.46 9.10 -6.26
C ASN A 27 -6.60 10.02 -7.11
N ASP A 28 -7.19 10.69 -8.09
CA ASP A 28 -6.49 11.63 -8.96
C ASP A 28 -5.95 12.83 -8.17
N LEU A 29 -6.76 13.38 -7.26
CA LEU A 29 -6.36 14.49 -6.40
C LEU A 29 -5.22 14.08 -5.44
N TYR A 30 -5.33 12.91 -4.81
CA TYR A 30 -4.27 12.37 -3.96
C TYR A 30 -2.98 12.15 -4.74
N SER A 31 -3.06 11.53 -5.91
CA SER A 31 -1.92 11.29 -6.80
C SER A 31 -1.27 12.59 -7.28
N LEU A 32 -2.08 13.60 -7.58
CA LEU A 32 -1.59 14.93 -7.95
C LEU A 32 -0.87 15.60 -6.78
N GLY A 33 -1.48 15.60 -5.59
CA GLY A 33 -0.89 16.16 -4.37
C GLY A 33 0.43 15.47 -4.01
N SER A 34 0.48 14.14 -4.07
CA SER A 34 1.69 13.36 -3.84
C SER A 34 2.82 13.74 -4.82
N ARG A 35 2.50 13.86 -6.13
CA ARG A 35 3.50 14.28 -7.13
C ARG A 35 3.98 15.73 -6.95
N LEU A 36 3.07 16.64 -6.57
CA LEU A 36 3.43 18.03 -6.28
C LEU A 36 4.32 18.14 -5.03
N SER A 37 4.05 17.35 -4.01
CA SER A 37 4.85 17.32 -2.78
C SER A 37 6.30 16.89 -3.05
N GLN A 38 6.51 15.98 -4.00
CA GLN A 38 7.85 15.55 -4.40
C GLN A 38 8.61 16.61 -5.22
N LYS A 39 7.88 17.42 -5.99
CA LYS A 39 8.47 18.45 -6.85
C LYS A 39 8.72 19.77 -6.14
N SER A 40 7.95 20.10 -5.12
CA SER A 40 8.01 21.37 -4.43
C SER A 40 8.19 21.19 -2.91
N ARG A 41 9.37 21.55 -2.40
CA ARG A 41 9.65 21.54 -0.96
C ARG A 41 8.70 22.46 -0.18
N LEU A 42 8.30 23.59 -0.75
CA LEU A 42 7.36 24.51 -0.11
C LEU A 42 5.97 23.90 -0.04
N PHE A 43 5.47 23.33 -1.14
CA PHE A 43 4.18 22.64 -1.15
C PHE A 43 4.19 21.46 -0.17
N ASN A 44 5.26 20.67 -0.15
CA ASN A 44 5.38 19.55 0.78
C ASN A 44 5.28 20.04 2.23
N ARG A 45 6.11 21.02 2.62
CA ARG A 45 6.22 21.50 4.00
C ARG A 45 4.97 22.21 4.50
N PHE A 46 4.32 23.03 3.66
CA PHE A 46 3.23 23.91 4.10
C PHE A 46 1.83 23.39 3.78
N VAL A 47 1.71 22.43 2.86
CA VAL A 47 0.42 21.87 2.43
C VAL A 47 0.35 20.38 2.66
N TRP A 48 1.26 19.62 2.04
CA TRP A 48 1.17 18.16 2.02
C TRP A 48 1.46 17.52 3.38
N GLU A 49 2.58 17.87 4.01
CA GLU A 49 2.91 17.38 5.35
C GLU A 49 1.87 17.77 6.40
N PRO A 50 1.46 19.03 6.54
CA PRO A 50 0.41 19.38 7.49
C PRO A 50 -0.90 18.62 7.23
N MET A 51 -1.32 18.50 5.97
CA MET A 51 -2.53 17.77 5.62
C MET A 51 -2.42 16.28 5.98
N ASN A 52 -1.30 15.64 5.66
CA ASN A 52 -1.09 14.22 5.94
C ASN A 52 -0.73 13.96 7.41
N TYR A 53 0.06 14.83 8.04
CA TYR A 53 0.48 14.65 9.41
C TYR A 53 -0.50 15.24 10.43
N GLU A 54 -1.05 16.41 10.22
CA GLU A 54 -1.99 17.01 11.17
C GLU A 54 -3.41 16.53 11.00
N GLY A 55 -3.85 16.31 9.76
CA GLY A 55 -5.13 15.67 9.48
C GLY A 55 -5.22 14.24 10.01
N PHE A 56 -4.10 13.52 9.99
CA PHE A 56 -4.00 12.14 10.46
C PHE A 56 -3.42 11.98 11.86
N ARG A 57 -2.92 13.04 12.48
CA ARG A 57 -2.42 13.03 13.87
C ARG A 57 -3.51 12.82 14.91
N LYS A 58 -4.72 13.21 14.62
CA LYS A 58 -5.88 12.86 15.45
C LYS A 58 -6.24 11.40 15.22
N LEU A 59 -5.31 10.52 15.53
CA LEU A 59 -5.51 9.08 15.46
C LEU A 59 -6.63 8.70 16.41
N SER A 60 -7.82 8.76 15.89
CA SER A 60 -9.03 8.31 16.55
C SER A 60 -9.51 7.06 15.83
N TYR A 61 -9.85 6.04 16.60
CA TYR A 61 -10.53 4.87 16.09
C TYR A 61 -11.98 5.23 15.75
N ASN A 62 -12.15 5.97 14.68
CA ASN A 62 -13.47 6.26 14.11
C ASN A 62 -13.35 6.43 12.60
N ALA A 63 -14.40 6.08 11.91
CA ALA A 63 -14.46 6.26 10.47
C ALA A 63 -14.28 7.74 10.12
N SER A 64 -13.16 8.04 9.48
CA SER A 64 -12.80 9.41 9.14
C SER A 64 -13.63 10.00 8.00
N ASP A 65 -14.33 9.15 7.24
CA ASP A 65 -15.05 9.58 6.04
C ASP A 65 -16.41 8.89 5.85
N GLN A 66 -17.33 9.22 6.75
CA GLN A 66 -18.68 8.64 6.72
C GLN A 66 -19.44 8.93 5.41
N LYS A 67 -19.24 10.11 4.81
CA LYS A 67 -19.95 10.46 3.55
C LYS A 67 -19.50 9.58 2.40
N ASN A 68 -18.20 9.29 2.29
CA ASN A 68 -17.71 8.35 1.28
C ASN A 68 -18.20 6.93 1.58
N ALA A 69 -18.25 6.52 2.84
CA ALA A 69 -18.80 5.23 3.23
C ALA A 69 -20.28 5.09 2.83
N GLU A 70 -21.09 6.12 3.04
CA GLU A 70 -22.49 6.15 2.61
C GLU A 70 -22.64 6.00 1.10
N LEU A 71 -21.89 6.78 0.33
CA LEU A 71 -21.92 6.70 -1.14
C LEU A 71 -21.52 5.34 -1.68
N MET A 72 -20.53 4.69 -1.06
CA MET A 72 -20.03 3.39 -1.48
C MET A 72 -20.88 2.23 -0.92
N ALA A 73 -21.65 2.43 0.12
CA ALA A 73 -22.47 1.39 0.74
C ALA A 73 -23.46 0.76 -0.23
N ALA A 74 -23.91 1.51 -1.25
CA ALA A 74 -24.80 1.01 -2.29
C ALA A 74 -24.23 -0.20 -3.05
N VAL A 75 -22.92 -0.32 -3.17
CA VAL A 75 -22.24 -1.47 -3.79
C VAL A 75 -22.56 -2.78 -3.05
N PHE A 76 -22.80 -2.70 -1.74
CA PHE A 76 -23.13 -3.84 -0.88
C PHE A 76 -24.64 -4.04 -0.69
N ALA A 77 -25.50 -3.27 -1.38
CA ALA A 77 -26.95 -3.31 -1.16
C ALA A 77 -27.55 -4.71 -1.37
N ASN A 78 -27.12 -5.40 -2.44
CA ASN A 78 -27.59 -6.72 -2.82
C ASN A 78 -26.67 -7.86 -2.34
N VAL A 79 -25.65 -7.57 -1.54
CA VAL A 79 -24.76 -8.58 -0.99
C VAL A 79 -25.33 -9.11 0.32
N PRO A 80 -25.50 -10.45 0.47
CA PRO A 80 -25.95 -11.04 1.73
C PRO A 80 -25.03 -10.65 2.87
N LYS A 81 -25.60 -10.17 3.99
CA LYS A 81 -24.82 -9.57 5.10
C LYS A 81 -23.92 -10.54 5.84
N GLU A 82 -24.13 -11.83 5.65
CA GLU A 82 -23.31 -12.91 6.25
C GLU A 82 -22.00 -13.16 5.49
N ILE A 83 -21.89 -12.68 4.23
CA ILE A 83 -20.69 -12.88 3.42
C ILE A 83 -19.55 -12.07 4.03
N PRO A 84 -18.39 -12.68 4.32
CA PRO A 84 -17.22 -11.95 4.79
C PRO A 84 -16.68 -11.02 3.71
N VAL A 85 -16.34 -9.80 4.09
CA VAL A 85 -15.68 -8.82 3.21
C VAL A 85 -14.24 -8.67 3.65
N ILE A 86 -13.30 -8.85 2.72
CA ILE A 86 -11.88 -8.52 2.92
C ILE A 86 -11.58 -7.31 2.05
N ALA A 87 -11.31 -6.18 2.68
CA ALA A 87 -10.97 -4.95 2.02
C ALA A 87 -9.46 -4.68 2.13
N THR A 88 -8.84 -4.31 1.03
CA THR A 88 -7.42 -3.92 0.98
C THR A 88 -7.23 -2.40 1.04
N HIS A 89 -8.32 -1.68 1.23
CA HIS A 89 -8.34 -0.23 1.42
C HIS A 89 -9.43 0.14 2.42
N VAL A 90 -9.22 1.24 3.14
CA VAL A 90 -10.12 1.69 4.21
C VAL A 90 -11.53 2.02 3.71
N TRP A 91 -11.67 2.64 2.55
CA TRP A 91 -12.98 3.06 2.04
C TRP A 91 -13.96 1.90 1.80
N PRO A 92 -13.60 0.83 1.08
CA PRO A 92 -14.49 -0.34 0.97
C PRO A 92 -14.75 -1.01 2.32
N ALA A 93 -13.80 -0.98 3.26
CA ALA A 93 -14.04 -1.48 4.61
C ALA A 93 -15.11 -0.64 5.34
N GLN A 94 -14.97 0.68 5.33
CA GLN A 94 -15.94 1.60 5.91
C GLN A 94 -17.33 1.47 5.25
N ALA A 95 -17.35 1.35 3.92
CA ALA A 95 -18.58 1.16 3.17
C ALA A 95 -19.28 -0.15 3.52
N ALA A 96 -18.54 -1.25 3.66
CA ALA A 96 -19.07 -2.54 4.06
C ALA A 96 -19.66 -2.50 5.48
N VAL A 97 -18.97 -1.87 6.43
CA VAL A 97 -19.48 -1.67 7.79
C VAL A 97 -20.74 -0.84 7.77
N HIS A 98 -20.74 0.28 7.05
CA HIS A 98 -21.91 1.17 6.92
C HIS A 98 -23.11 0.44 6.28
N ALA A 99 -22.86 -0.42 5.30
CA ALA A 99 -23.86 -1.27 4.67
C ALA A 99 -24.40 -2.40 5.57
N GLY A 100 -23.89 -2.55 6.78
CA GLY A 100 -24.30 -3.57 7.74
C GLY A 100 -23.75 -4.97 7.49
N MET A 101 -22.63 -5.10 6.76
CA MET A 101 -21.94 -6.39 6.61
C MET A 101 -21.41 -6.85 7.96
N LYS A 102 -21.68 -8.11 8.33
CA LYS A 102 -21.40 -8.61 9.68
C LYS A 102 -19.94 -8.96 9.95
N ARG A 103 -19.19 -9.28 8.89
CA ARG A 103 -17.77 -9.66 8.99
C ARG A 103 -16.96 -8.86 7.98
N VAL A 104 -16.33 -7.80 8.46
CA VAL A 104 -15.49 -6.94 7.63
C VAL A 104 -14.05 -7.00 8.16
N ILE A 105 -13.14 -7.40 7.29
CA ILE A 105 -11.70 -7.43 7.53
C ILE A 105 -11.08 -6.33 6.69
N ASN A 106 -10.35 -5.44 7.34
CA ASN A 106 -9.56 -4.40 6.71
C ASN A 106 -8.08 -4.84 6.71
N ALA A 107 -7.61 -5.32 5.58
CA ALA A 107 -6.22 -5.75 5.41
C ALA A 107 -5.34 -4.54 5.18
N VAL A 108 -4.69 -4.04 6.24
CA VAL A 108 -3.87 -2.84 6.19
C VAL A 108 -2.55 -3.15 5.45
N PRO A 109 -2.28 -2.49 4.30
CA PRO A 109 -1.10 -2.80 3.49
C PRO A 109 0.17 -2.16 4.03
N ASP A 110 0.05 -1.04 4.75
CA ASP A 110 1.17 -0.25 5.22
C ASP A 110 1.65 -0.67 6.61
N ASN A 111 2.97 -0.60 6.80
CA ASN A 111 3.59 -0.90 8.09
C ASN A 111 3.68 0.33 9.01
N TRP A 112 3.40 1.53 8.49
CA TRP A 112 3.35 2.74 9.29
C TRP A 112 1.92 3.00 9.76
N PRO A 113 1.69 3.06 11.09
CA PRO A 113 0.33 3.27 11.62
C PRO A 113 -0.19 4.67 11.28
N MET A 114 -1.34 4.71 10.61
CA MET A 114 -2.03 5.95 10.24
C MET A 114 -3.54 5.82 10.45
N ALA A 115 -4.19 6.88 10.94
CA ALA A 115 -5.64 6.91 11.09
C ALA A 115 -6.39 6.71 9.76
N LEU A 116 -5.77 7.12 8.66
CA LEU A 116 -6.24 6.89 7.29
C LEU A 116 -6.61 5.43 7.01
N HIS A 117 -5.98 4.49 7.68
CA HIS A 117 -6.24 3.05 7.48
C HIS A 117 -7.31 2.48 8.41
N LEU A 118 -7.91 3.30 9.28
CA LEU A 118 -8.84 2.81 10.28
C LEU A 118 -10.28 2.83 9.78
N SER A 119 -10.96 1.70 10.00
CA SER A 119 -12.39 1.51 9.73
C SER A 119 -13.05 0.99 10.98
N GLU A 120 -13.68 1.87 11.75
CA GLU A 120 -14.42 1.48 12.95
C GLU A 120 -15.46 0.41 12.62
N GLY A 121 -15.55 -0.61 13.48
CA GLY A 121 -16.43 -1.75 13.28
C GLY A 121 -15.87 -2.88 12.42
N SER A 122 -14.66 -2.72 11.84
CA SER A 122 -13.97 -3.80 11.15
C SER A 122 -12.84 -4.41 11.98
N ILE A 123 -12.40 -5.61 11.60
CA ILE A 123 -11.18 -6.23 12.10
C ILE A 123 -10.02 -5.80 11.21
N HIS A 124 -9.00 -5.21 11.80
CA HIS A 124 -7.80 -4.79 11.06
C HIS A 124 -6.74 -5.89 11.14
N THR A 125 -6.18 -6.25 10.00
CA THR A 125 -5.02 -7.14 9.96
C THR A 125 -3.78 -6.36 9.58
N VAL A 126 -2.67 -6.64 10.25
CA VAL A 126 -1.39 -5.93 10.06
C VAL A 126 -0.23 -6.90 9.90
N GLN A 127 0.77 -6.48 9.13
CA GLN A 127 1.84 -7.33 8.65
C GLN A 127 3.06 -7.37 9.59
N THR A 128 3.24 -6.37 10.46
CA THR A 128 4.42 -6.28 11.32
C THR A 128 4.04 -6.03 12.78
N ARG A 129 4.94 -6.43 13.68
CA ARG A 129 4.80 -6.11 15.11
C ARG A 129 4.86 -4.61 15.38
N PHE A 130 5.62 -3.88 14.58
CA PHE A 130 5.68 -2.42 14.67
C PHE A 130 4.31 -1.80 14.37
N ALA A 131 3.68 -2.17 13.26
CA ALA A 131 2.34 -1.71 12.93
C ALA A 131 1.33 -2.11 14.01
N TYR A 132 1.39 -3.36 14.50
CA TYR A 132 0.52 -3.83 15.58
C TYR A 132 0.63 -2.95 16.84
N GLN A 133 1.85 -2.71 17.31
CA GLN A 133 2.06 -1.87 18.49
C GLN A 133 1.64 -0.43 18.24
N GLY A 134 1.99 0.14 17.08
CA GLY A 134 1.61 1.49 16.72
C GLY A 134 0.11 1.70 16.70
N TYR A 135 -0.66 0.77 16.12
CA TYR A 135 -2.12 0.85 16.15
C TYR A 135 -2.70 0.59 17.54
N ARG A 136 -2.11 -0.31 18.33
CA ARG A 136 -2.57 -0.57 19.71
C ARG A 136 -2.55 0.66 20.58
N ILE A 137 -1.55 1.51 20.40
CA ILE A 137 -1.37 2.75 21.17
C ILE A 137 -1.69 4.01 20.37
N LEU A 138 -2.04 3.85 19.07
CA LEU A 138 -2.26 4.95 18.11
C LEU A 138 -1.14 6.02 18.15
N ASN A 139 0.09 5.58 18.32
CA ASN A 139 1.27 6.43 18.50
C ASN A 139 2.18 6.45 17.27
N GLY A 140 1.62 6.21 16.08
CA GLY A 140 2.42 6.14 14.86
C GLY A 140 2.94 7.49 14.37
N MET A 141 2.16 8.55 14.55
CA MET A 141 2.43 9.87 13.97
C MET A 141 2.53 11.00 15.00
N ASP A 142 1.86 10.88 16.14
CA ASP A 142 2.00 11.85 17.25
C ASP A 142 2.45 11.12 18.51
N LYS A 143 3.60 11.52 19.03
CA LYS A 143 4.22 10.87 20.19
C LYS A 143 3.43 11.03 21.50
N ASN A 144 2.44 11.90 21.55
CA ASN A 144 1.92 12.39 22.83
C ASN A 144 0.40 12.32 23.04
N LYS A 145 -0.40 11.89 22.05
CA LYS A 145 -1.87 11.86 22.25
C LYS A 145 -2.52 10.64 21.60
N VAL A 146 -2.86 9.69 22.44
CA VAL A 146 -3.87 8.66 22.08
C VAL A 146 -5.24 9.27 22.32
N LEU A 147 -6.00 9.51 21.26
CA LEU A 147 -7.34 10.11 21.37
C LEU A 147 -8.41 9.06 21.61
N ASN A 148 -8.37 7.95 20.87
CA ASN A 148 -9.32 6.86 21.00
C ASN A 148 -8.60 5.56 20.63
N PRO A 149 -8.25 4.70 21.60
CA PRO A 149 -7.49 3.49 21.35
C PRO A 149 -8.33 2.46 20.60
N MET A 150 -7.69 1.65 19.75
CA MET A 150 -8.35 0.54 19.10
C MET A 150 -8.75 -0.54 20.12
N PRO A 151 -9.96 -1.10 20.02
CA PRO A 151 -10.33 -2.29 20.78
C PRO A 151 -9.36 -3.45 20.52
N LYS A 152 -9.12 -4.31 21.51
CA LYS A 152 -8.16 -5.42 21.39
C LYS A 152 -8.50 -6.39 20.26
N ASP A 153 -9.76 -6.71 20.15
CA ASP A 153 -10.35 -7.67 19.22
C ASP A 153 -10.53 -7.11 17.78
N SER A 154 -10.34 -5.82 17.60
CA SER A 154 -10.38 -5.18 16.28
C SER A 154 -9.04 -5.14 15.55
N LEU A 155 -7.98 -5.71 16.13
CA LEU A 155 -6.63 -5.69 15.55
C LEU A 155 -5.94 -7.05 15.67
N VAL A 156 -5.49 -7.61 14.54
CA VAL A 156 -4.84 -8.92 14.46
C VAL A 156 -3.50 -8.80 13.74
N TYR A 157 -2.46 -9.34 14.34
CA TYR A 157 -1.17 -9.52 13.68
C TYR A 157 -1.19 -10.81 12.86
N THR A 158 -1.12 -10.70 11.54
CA THR A 158 -1.18 -11.84 10.60
C THR A 158 0.16 -12.22 10.00
N GLY A 159 1.18 -11.37 10.12
CA GLY A 159 2.38 -11.49 9.31
C GLY A 159 2.17 -10.92 7.90
N HIS A 160 3.21 -11.05 7.07
CA HIS A 160 3.19 -10.49 5.72
C HIS A 160 2.23 -11.21 4.78
N TYR A 161 1.51 -10.45 3.98
CA TYR A 161 0.71 -10.96 2.86
C TYR A 161 1.68 -11.23 1.70
N ILE A 162 1.91 -12.50 1.43
CA ILE A 162 2.89 -12.94 0.43
C ILE A 162 2.17 -13.83 -0.58
N ASP A 163 2.45 -13.62 -1.86
CA ASP A 163 1.93 -14.44 -2.92
C ASP A 163 2.29 -15.91 -2.71
N HIS A 164 1.32 -16.77 -2.96
CA HIS A 164 1.44 -18.20 -2.73
C HIS A 164 2.59 -18.82 -3.57
N GLU A 165 2.73 -18.37 -4.80
CA GLU A 165 3.80 -18.79 -5.71
C GLU A 165 5.19 -18.48 -5.14
N LEU A 166 5.36 -17.31 -4.50
CA LEU A 166 6.62 -16.94 -3.86
C LEU A 166 6.94 -17.86 -2.68
N VAL A 167 5.92 -18.25 -1.90
CA VAL A 167 6.10 -19.14 -0.76
C VAL A 167 6.41 -20.55 -1.22
N GLN A 168 5.72 -21.06 -2.23
CA GLN A 168 5.99 -22.39 -2.79
C GLN A 168 7.35 -22.49 -3.46
N GLY A 169 7.82 -21.42 -4.10
CA GLY A 169 9.10 -21.37 -4.81
C GLY A 169 10.33 -21.20 -3.91
N ILE A 170 10.20 -21.01 -2.58
CA ILE A 170 11.32 -20.65 -1.70
C ILE A 170 12.51 -21.62 -1.81
N GLU A 171 12.24 -22.93 -1.76
CA GLU A 171 13.32 -23.91 -1.77
C GLU A 171 14.05 -23.96 -3.12
N GLU A 172 13.30 -23.95 -4.22
CA GLU A 172 13.84 -23.95 -5.57
C GLU A 172 14.62 -22.66 -5.85
N ASP A 173 14.07 -21.51 -5.52
CA ASP A 173 14.74 -20.22 -5.68
C ASP A 173 16.02 -20.12 -4.84
N CYS A 174 16.00 -20.61 -3.61
CA CYS A 174 17.19 -20.66 -2.76
C CYS A 174 18.25 -21.59 -3.32
N ALA A 175 17.86 -22.75 -3.87
CA ALA A 175 18.79 -23.67 -4.54
C ALA A 175 19.41 -23.02 -5.78
N ALA A 176 18.59 -22.37 -6.62
CA ALA A 176 19.04 -21.65 -7.79
C ALA A 176 20.01 -20.50 -7.44
N ARG A 177 19.74 -19.73 -6.37
CA ARG A 177 20.65 -18.68 -5.88
C ARG A 177 21.98 -19.26 -5.44
N ARG A 178 21.99 -20.36 -4.67
CA ARG A 178 23.23 -21.05 -4.24
C ARG A 178 24.03 -21.55 -5.42
N ALA A 179 23.37 -22.20 -6.40
CA ALA A 179 24.02 -22.69 -7.61
C ALA A 179 24.67 -21.55 -8.42
N ARG A 180 23.99 -20.44 -8.59
CA ARG A 180 24.52 -19.23 -9.24
C ARG A 180 25.77 -18.70 -8.53
N LYS A 181 25.76 -18.65 -7.20
CA LYS A 181 26.89 -18.19 -6.39
C LYS A 181 28.09 -19.13 -6.56
N MET A 182 27.86 -20.44 -6.52
CA MET A 182 28.91 -21.44 -6.72
C MET A 182 29.53 -21.36 -8.13
N GLN A 183 28.70 -21.07 -9.14
CA GLN A 183 29.11 -20.89 -10.54
C GLN A 183 29.75 -19.50 -10.78
N LYS A 184 29.93 -18.67 -9.76
CA LYS A 184 30.44 -17.30 -9.85
C LYS A 184 29.71 -16.44 -10.88
N LYS A 185 28.40 -16.69 -11.10
CA LYS A 185 27.56 -15.88 -11.99
C LYS A 185 27.35 -14.49 -11.40
N PRO A 186 27.08 -13.48 -12.26
CA PRO A 186 26.81 -12.11 -11.82
C PRO A 186 25.74 -12.05 -10.74
N MET A 187 25.95 -11.17 -9.75
CA MET A 187 24.92 -10.85 -8.77
C MET A 187 23.77 -10.09 -9.46
N ARG A 188 22.54 -10.50 -9.22
CA ARG A 188 21.36 -9.86 -9.79
C ARG A 188 20.79 -8.80 -8.86
N PHE A 189 20.58 -7.62 -9.39
CA PHE A 189 19.90 -6.51 -8.72
C PHE A 189 18.59 -6.24 -9.44
N LEU A 190 17.50 -6.12 -8.69
CA LEU A 190 16.22 -5.67 -9.20
C LEU A 190 15.88 -4.33 -8.54
N LEU A 191 15.69 -3.30 -9.35
CA LEU A 191 15.19 -2.00 -8.94
C LEU A 191 13.75 -1.87 -9.39
N THR A 192 12.83 -1.62 -8.47
CA THR A 192 11.41 -1.40 -8.77
C THR A 192 10.97 -0.04 -8.28
N ILE A 193 10.45 0.79 -9.20
CA ILE A 193 9.86 2.08 -8.83
C ILE A 193 8.45 1.83 -8.29
N GLY A 194 8.14 2.42 -7.15
CA GLY A 194 6.80 2.33 -6.55
C GLY A 194 5.74 3.10 -7.33
N GLY A 195 4.47 2.87 -7.00
CA GLY A 195 3.30 3.38 -7.72
C GLY A 195 3.22 4.90 -7.88
N ALA A 196 3.94 5.69 -7.08
CA ALA A 196 4.01 7.14 -7.22
C ALA A 196 5.12 7.64 -8.17
N GLY A 197 5.97 6.74 -8.71
CA GLY A 197 7.08 7.10 -9.58
C GLY A 197 8.18 7.93 -8.89
N ALA A 198 8.29 7.81 -7.56
CA ALA A 198 9.20 8.59 -6.74
C ALA A 198 10.63 8.04 -6.73
N GLN A 199 11.57 8.91 -6.32
CA GLN A 199 12.97 8.51 -6.00
C GLN A 199 13.81 8.08 -7.21
N LYS A 200 13.48 8.53 -8.41
CA LYS A 200 14.25 8.22 -9.63
C LYS A 200 15.72 8.62 -9.53
N GLU A 201 16.03 9.68 -8.78
CA GLU A 201 17.39 10.16 -8.55
C GLU A 201 18.25 9.13 -7.82
N ILE A 202 17.66 8.44 -6.82
CA ILE A 202 18.32 7.34 -6.10
C ILE A 202 18.58 6.16 -7.05
N PHE A 203 17.63 5.85 -7.92
CA PHE A 203 17.83 4.80 -8.92
C PHE A 203 18.96 5.15 -9.89
N ALA A 204 19.02 6.40 -10.36
CA ALA A 204 20.11 6.87 -11.21
C ALA A 204 21.48 6.72 -10.52
N GLU A 205 21.60 7.06 -9.23
CA GLU A 205 22.82 6.85 -8.45
C GLU A 205 23.19 5.39 -8.34
N ILE A 206 22.25 4.52 -8.02
CA ILE A 206 22.47 3.06 -7.92
C ILE A 206 22.93 2.51 -9.27
N ILE A 207 22.28 2.92 -10.36
CA ILE A 207 22.66 2.52 -11.71
C ILE A 207 24.09 2.93 -12.02
N ARG A 208 24.46 4.20 -11.80
CA ARG A 208 25.83 4.69 -12.04
C ARG A 208 26.86 3.91 -11.23
N TYR A 209 26.54 3.62 -9.97
CA TYR A 209 27.42 2.79 -9.10
C TYR A 209 27.60 1.36 -9.64
N LEU A 210 26.53 0.77 -10.20
CA LEU A 210 26.58 -0.61 -10.71
C LEU A 210 27.22 -0.75 -12.09
N ILE A 211 27.31 0.31 -12.90
CA ILE A 211 27.85 0.25 -14.28
C ILE A 211 29.23 -0.43 -14.35
N PRO A 212 30.25 -0.07 -13.54
CA PRO A 212 31.55 -0.74 -13.60
C PRO A 212 31.43 -2.23 -13.30
N HIS A 213 30.59 -2.59 -12.32
CA HIS A 213 30.38 -3.99 -11.95
C HIS A 213 29.63 -4.80 -13.02
N ILE A 214 28.75 -4.14 -13.78
CA ILE A 214 28.06 -4.75 -14.91
C ILE A 214 29.05 -4.99 -16.07
N ARG A 215 29.88 -4.00 -16.37
CA ARG A 215 30.92 -4.10 -17.42
C ARG A 215 31.93 -5.21 -17.10
N ASP A 216 32.28 -5.38 -15.85
CA ASP A 216 33.19 -6.46 -15.38
C ASP A 216 32.48 -7.83 -15.28
N GLY A 217 31.21 -7.93 -15.61
CA GLY A 217 30.46 -9.19 -15.50
C GLY A 217 30.16 -9.65 -14.08
N ARG A 218 30.36 -8.78 -13.06
CA ARG A 218 30.10 -9.09 -11.64
C ARG A 218 28.66 -8.84 -11.23
N ALA A 219 27.94 -7.96 -11.92
CA ALA A 219 26.56 -7.60 -11.64
C ALA A 219 25.67 -7.72 -12.89
N ALA A 220 24.39 -7.97 -12.67
CA ALA A 220 23.34 -7.86 -13.67
C ALA A 220 22.19 -7.03 -13.06
N LEU A 221 21.69 -6.05 -13.80
CA LEU A 221 20.67 -5.12 -13.33
C LEU A 221 19.38 -5.32 -14.11
N TYR A 222 18.28 -5.37 -13.39
CA TYR A 222 16.91 -5.37 -13.89
C TYR A 222 16.19 -4.15 -13.32
N VAL A 223 15.55 -3.38 -14.17
CA VAL A 223 14.83 -2.16 -13.77
C VAL A 223 13.37 -2.27 -14.20
N ASN A 224 12.48 -2.15 -13.22
CA ASN A 224 11.05 -2.08 -13.45
C ASN A 224 10.57 -0.68 -13.06
N VAL A 225 10.06 0.06 -14.02
CA VAL A 225 9.52 1.42 -13.82
C VAL A 225 7.99 1.45 -13.86
N GLY A 226 7.32 0.29 -13.86
CA GLY A 226 5.87 0.20 -14.01
C GLY A 226 5.40 0.92 -15.27
N ASP A 227 4.36 1.73 -15.14
CA ASP A 227 3.75 2.47 -16.25
C ASP A 227 4.43 3.82 -16.55
N TYR A 228 5.56 4.12 -15.87
CA TYR A 228 6.23 5.42 -15.99
C TYR A 228 7.23 5.46 -17.16
N LYS A 229 6.74 5.50 -18.37
CA LYS A 229 7.57 5.57 -19.59
C LYS A 229 8.58 6.73 -19.56
N ASN A 230 8.16 7.89 -19.05
CA ASN A 230 9.04 9.06 -18.93
C ASN A 230 10.21 8.82 -17.95
N VAL A 231 10.00 8.07 -16.89
CA VAL A 231 11.06 7.69 -15.93
C VAL A 231 12.02 6.71 -16.59
N TRP A 232 11.51 5.77 -17.38
CA TRP A 232 12.34 4.86 -18.17
C TRP A 232 13.28 5.60 -19.13
N GLU A 233 12.75 6.56 -19.90
CA GLU A 233 13.56 7.35 -20.83
C GLU A 233 14.63 8.19 -20.10
N GLN A 234 14.28 8.76 -18.95
CA GLN A 234 15.23 9.51 -18.13
C GLN A 234 16.35 8.61 -17.57
N LEU A 235 16.00 7.44 -17.04
CA LEU A 235 17.00 6.49 -16.52
C LEU A 235 17.90 5.95 -17.64
N LYS A 236 17.37 5.70 -18.84
CA LYS A 236 18.18 5.31 -19.99
C LYS A 236 19.20 6.39 -20.39
N ALA A 237 18.81 7.64 -20.32
CA ALA A 237 19.71 8.76 -20.63
C ALA A 237 20.88 8.90 -19.63
N GLU A 238 20.75 8.35 -18.44
CA GLU A 238 21.80 8.32 -17.42
C GLU A 238 22.80 7.16 -17.60
N ILE A 239 22.50 6.21 -18.47
CA ILE A 239 23.35 5.06 -18.77
C ILE A 239 24.27 5.43 -19.95
N PRO A 240 25.60 5.49 -19.75
CA PRO A 240 26.56 5.85 -20.80
C PRO A 240 26.72 4.74 -21.85
#